data_6da556fe95cdcaba33c15cce83c3d5fc
#
_entry.id   6da556fe95cdcaba33c15cce83c3d5fc
#
_cell.length_a   1.000
_cell.length_b   1.000
_cell.length_c   1.000
_cell.angle_alpha   90.00
_cell.angle_beta   90.00
_cell.angle_gamma   90.00
#
_symmetry.space_group_name_H-M   'P 1'
#
loop_
_entity.id
_entity.type
_entity.pdbx_description
1 polymer ?
#
loop_
_entity_poly.entity_id
_entity_poly.type
_entity_poly.pdbx_seq_one_letter_code
_entity_poly.pdbx_strand_id
1 'polypeptide(L)'
;MLALTFATGVVDAVGYLRLDQVFAGNMTGNVVILGMAATGGGTGLPVLGPVVALASFLAGAATAGRVLRTAAPGWSSRCGALLGGVGLVLTATALGPAVVGADTSGARAGMASSLALAMGAQAATARHLAVKDVTTVVVTSTLTGLAADSRLGAARGRGALRRTAAVALIVAGAAAGALLCQVHEGLAVAAAACVVLAVTALGSRAAPATTGAPSTAPPTAPATASSTAPAMASSTAPSTASSTAPSTASSTAPSTVLPRP
;
A
#
# COMPACT_ATOMS: atom_id res chain seq x y z
N MET A 1 -10.51 -0.98 7.73
CA MET A 1 -9.62 -0.76 6.56
C MET A 1 -10.18 0.26 5.58
N LEU A 2 -11.44 0.19 5.14
CA LEU A 2 -12.02 1.22 4.27
C LEU A 2 -11.93 2.64 4.85
N ALA A 3 -12.05 2.80 6.16
CA ALA A 3 -11.88 4.11 6.81
C ALA A 3 -10.45 4.68 6.64
N LEU A 4 -9.42 3.82 6.56
CA LEU A 4 -8.05 4.29 6.28
C LEU A 4 -7.92 4.85 4.86
N THR A 5 -8.71 4.34 3.90
CA THR A 5 -8.77 4.89 2.53
C THR A 5 -9.32 6.32 2.53
N PHE A 6 -10.34 6.59 3.35
CA PHE A 6 -10.85 7.95 3.55
C PHE A 6 -9.76 8.87 4.14
N ALA A 7 -9.06 8.42 5.19
CA ALA A 7 -7.97 9.19 5.80
C ALA A 7 -6.85 9.50 4.78
N THR A 8 -6.51 8.54 3.91
CA THR A 8 -5.52 8.76 2.84
C THR A 8 -5.98 9.87 1.88
N GLY A 9 -7.25 9.86 1.47
CA GLY A 9 -7.82 10.92 0.62
C GLY A 9 -7.71 12.31 1.26
N VAL A 10 -8.03 12.41 2.57
CA VAL A 10 -7.88 13.67 3.32
C VAL A 10 -6.43 14.15 3.32
N VAL A 11 -5.49 13.27 3.66
CA VAL A 11 -4.05 13.61 3.76
C VAL A 11 -3.47 13.98 2.40
N ASP A 12 -3.84 13.29 1.33
CA ASP A 12 -3.40 13.62 -0.03
C ASP A 12 -3.95 14.99 -0.49
N ALA A 13 -5.18 15.34 -0.12
CA ALA A 13 -5.74 16.66 -0.41
C ALA A 13 -4.96 17.77 0.31
N VAL A 14 -4.61 17.60 1.59
CA VAL A 14 -3.75 18.53 2.34
C VAL A 14 -2.40 18.68 1.67
N GLY A 15 -1.74 17.58 1.36
CA GLY A 15 -0.43 17.57 0.71
C GLY A 15 -0.43 18.33 -0.62
N TYR A 16 -1.44 18.09 -1.43
CA TYR A 16 -1.55 18.75 -2.72
C TYR A 16 -1.90 20.23 -2.63
N LEU A 17 -2.83 20.60 -1.75
CA LEU A 17 -3.35 21.98 -1.66
C LEU A 17 -2.47 22.90 -0.82
N ARG A 18 -1.72 22.38 0.17
CA ARG A 18 -1.02 23.16 1.17
C ARG A 18 0.50 22.90 1.26
N LEU A 19 0.99 21.80 0.71
CA LEU A 19 2.38 21.36 0.82
C LEU A 19 3.06 21.22 -0.56
N ASP A 20 2.97 22.27 -1.36
CA ASP A 20 3.67 22.38 -2.65
C ASP A 20 3.34 21.22 -3.63
N GLN A 21 2.04 20.89 -3.77
CA GLN A 21 1.51 19.89 -4.71
C GLN A 21 2.08 18.48 -4.50
N VAL A 22 2.39 18.14 -3.25
CA VAL A 22 2.93 16.84 -2.87
C VAL A 22 1.81 15.88 -2.47
N PHE A 23 1.88 14.64 -2.92
CA PHE A 23 1.03 13.56 -2.41
C PHE A 23 1.73 12.84 -1.27
N ALA A 24 1.05 12.63 -0.15
CA ALA A 24 1.61 11.88 0.97
C ALA A 24 1.39 10.36 0.86
N GLY A 25 0.29 9.92 0.24
CA GLY A 25 -0.05 8.52 0.02
C GLY A 25 0.06 8.07 -1.44
N ASN A 26 -0.18 8.97 -2.41
CA ASN A 26 -0.14 8.67 -3.84
C ASN A 26 1.25 8.90 -4.43
N MET A 27 2.16 7.96 -4.24
CA MET A 27 3.55 8.07 -4.72
C MET A 27 3.66 8.09 -6.25
N THR A 28 2.71 7.52 -6.99
CA THR A 28 2.71 7.59 -8.46
C THR A 28 2.62 9.03 -8.95
N GLY A 29 1.80 9.88 -8.31
CA GLY A 29 1.73 11.30 -8.61
C GLY A 29 3.07 12.00 -8.42
N ASN A 30 3.75 11.76 -7.29
CA ASN A 30 5.07 12.32 -7.00
C ASN A 30 6.12 11.91 -8.03
N VAL A 31 6.14 10.63 -8.44
CA VAL A 31 7.07 10.13 -9.47
C VAL A 31 6.83 10.81 -10.81
N VAL A 32 5.57 11.03 -11.19
CA VAL A 32 5.24 11.74 -12.43
C VAL A 32 5.70 13.20 -12.37
N ILE A 33 5.46 13.90 -11.25
CA ILE A 33 5.95 15.28 -11.05
C ILE A 33 7.49 15.33 -11.17
N LEU A 34 8.20 14.40 -10.55
CA LEU A 34 9.66 14.31 -10.65
C LEU A 34 10.13 14.03 -12.08
N GLY A 35 9.46 13.14 -12.79
CA GLY A 35 9.78 12.86 -14.20
C GLY A 35 9.62 14.08 -15.11
N MET A 36 8.54 14.84 -14.92
CA MET A 36 8.32 16.10 -15.66
C MET A 36 9.37 17.15 -15.30
N ALA A 37 9.69 17.30 -14.02
CA ALA A 37 10.71 18.25 -13.57
C ALA A 37 12.12 17.93 -14.10
N ALA A 38 12.48 16.63 -14.19
CA ALA A 38 13.78 16.19 -14.70
C ALA A 38 14.02 16.52 -16.18
N THR A 39 12.95 16.65 -16.96
CA THR A 39 13.03 17.00 -18.40
C THR A 39 12.89 18.50 -18.68
N GLY A 40 12.77 19.33 -17.64
CA GLY A 40 12.51 20.76 -17.79
C GLY A 40 11.09 21.07 -18.34
N GLY A 41 10.22 20.08 -18.35
CA GLY A 41 8.85 20.17 -18.91
C GLY A 41 7.87 21.09 -18.18
N GLY A 42 8.33 21.79 -17.15
CA GLY A 42 7.53 22.79 -16.43
C GLY A 42 8.45 23.71 -15.63
N THR A 43 8.46 25.00 -16.00
CA THR A 43 9.13 26.02 -15.18
C THR A 43 8.36 26.17 -13.87
N GLY A 44 9.02 25.86 -12.73
CA GLY A 44 8.46 26.04 -11.39
C GLY A 44 7.80 24.80 -10.78
N LEU A 45 7.94 23.59 -11.37
CA LEU A 45 7.48 22.37 -10.71
C LEU A 45 8.30 22.12 -9.41
N PRO A 46 7.64 21.82 -8.30
CA PRO A 46 8.33 21.54 -7.05
C PRO A 46 9.06 20.19 -7.14
N VAL A 47 10.37 20.17 -6.86
CA VAL A 47 11.19 18.95 -6.88
C VAL A 47 11.43 18.45 -5.47
N LEU A 48 11.75 19.36 -4.54
CA LEU A 48 12.14 19.01 -3.18
C LEU A 48 11.03 18.26 -2.43
N GLY A 49 9.80 18.78 -2.49
CA GLY A 49 8.65 18.18 -1.82
C GLY A 49 8.40 16.73 -2.24
N PRO A 50 8.23 16.42 -3.54
CA PRO A 50 8.04 15.06 -4.02
C PRO A 50 9.20 14.11 -3.71
N VAL A 51 10.47 14.56 -3.77
CA VAL A 51 11.64 13.74 -3.39
C VAL A 51 11.59 13.38 -1.92
N VAL A 52 11.38 14.39 -1.05
CA VAL A 52 11.32 14.18 0.40
C VAL A 52 10.14 13.28 0.76
N ALA A 53 8.97 13.50 0.16
CA ALA A 53 7.80 12.66 0.40
C ALA A 53 8.03 11.21 -0.03
N LEU A 54 8.64 10.99 -1.20
CA LEU A 54 8.95 9.64 -1.66
C LEU A 54 9.92 8.93 -0.73
N ALA A 55 11.02 9.59 -0.34
CA ALA A 55 12.01 9.04 0.58
C ALA A 55 11.39 8.71 1.95
N SER A 56 10.59 9.63 2.49
CA SER A 56 9.92 9.46 3.78
C SER A 56 8.87 8.34 3.76
N PHE A 57 8.10 8.24 2.68
CA PHE A 57 7.15 7.15 2.49
C PHE A 57 7.85 5.78 2.46
N LEU A 58 8.95 5.66 1.72
CA LEU A 58 9.74 4.44 1.66
C LEU A 58 10.33 4.10 3.03
N ALA A 59 10.83 5.08 3.76
CA ALA A 59 11.35 4.90 5.13
C ALA A 59 10.25 4.42 6.09
N GLY A 60 9.06 5.02 6.05
CA GLY A 60 7.90 4.60 6.83
C GLY A 60 7.45 3.19 6.51
N ALA A 61 7.36 2.85 5.22
CA ALA A 61 7.00 1.52 4.76
C ALA A 61 8.04 0.46 5.17
N ALA A 62 9.33 0.78 5.05
CA ALA A 62 10.43 -0.10 5.45
C ALA A 62 10.44 -0.35 6.96
N THR A 63 10.22 0.70 7.75
CA THR A 63 10.14 0.61 9.22
C THR A 63 9.00 -0.29 9.64
N ALA A 64 7.79 -0.07 9.10
CA ALA A 64 6.63 -0.90 9.39
C ALA A 64 6.84 -2.34 8.92
N GLY A 65 7.39 -2.55 7.73
CA GLY A 65 7.73 -3.88 7.22
C GLY A 65 8.72 -4.63 8.11
N ARG A 66 9.71 -3.91 8.67
CA ARG A 66 10.69 -4.48 9.61
C ARG A 66 10.04 -4.90 10.92
N VAL A 67 9.16 -4.07 11.49
CA VAL A 67 8.42 -4.37 12.73
C VAL A 67 7.50 -5.57 12.54
N LEU A 68 6.85 -5.67 11.37
CA LEU A 68 5.88 -6.72 11.06
C LEU A 68 6.51 -8.02 10.53
N ARG A 69 7.81 -8.05 10.26
CA ARG A 69 8.50 -9.20 9.66
C ARG A 69 8.26 -10.53 10.37
N THR A 70 8.17 -10.48 11.71
CA THR A 70 7.95 -11.65 12.57
C THR A 70 6.55 -11.69 13.18
N ALA A 71 5.62 -10.84 12.70
CA ALA A 71 4.24 -10.83 13.18
C ALA A 71 3.42 -11.91 12.45
N ALA A 72 2.52 -12.58 13.19
CA ALA A 72 1.58 -13.51 12.58
C ALA A 72 0.62 -12.78 11.62
N PRO A 73 0.09 -13.49 10.60
CA PRO A 73 -0.94 -12.93 9.72
C PRO A 73 -2.16 -12.47 10.51
N GLY A 74 -2.73 -11.33 10.09
CA GLY A 74 -3.90 -10.74 10.75
C GLY A 74 -3.55 -9.62 11.73
N TRP A 75 -4.55 -9.20 12.51
CA TRP A 75 -4.39 -8.11 13.46
C TRP A 75 -3.53 -8.56 14.64
N SER A 76 -2.47 -7.82 14.91
CA SER A 76 -1.56 -8.06 16.04
C SER A 76 -1.36 -6.77 16.85
N SER A 77 -0.83 -6.89 18.07
CA SER A 77 -0.45 -5.71 18.87
C SER A 77 0.53 -4.79 18.15
N ARG A 78 1.41 -5.35 17.31
CA ARG A 78 2.33 -4.58 16.48
C ARG A 78 1.61 -3.75 15.41
N CYS A 79 0.54 -4.30 14.79
CA CYS A 79 -0.30 -3.55 13.86
C CYS A 79 -0.99 -2.39 14.57
N GLY A 80 -1.52 -2.64 15.78
CA GLY A 80 -2.12 -1.59 16.62
C GLY A 80 -1.11 -0.52 17.01
N ALA A 81 0.10 -0.89 17.41
CA ALA A 81 1.17 0.05 17.75
C ALA A 81 1.60 0.91 16.54
N LEU A 82 1.76 0.29 15.36
CA LEU A 82 2.12 1.02 14.15
C LEU A 82 1.02 2.01 13.72
N LEU A 83 -0.25 1.58 13.68
CA LEU A 83 -1.36 2.48 13.33
C LEU A 83 -1.58 3.54 14.41
N GLY A 84 -1.39 3.22 15.69
CA GLY A 84 -1.37 4.19 16.77
C GLY A 84 -0.26 5.23 16.58
N GLY A 85 0.94 4.78 16.24
CA GLY A 85 2.07 5.66 15.90
C GLY A 85 1.77 6.57 14.69
N VAL A 86 1.13 6.01 13.64
CA VAL A 86 0.65 6.81 12.51
C VAL A 86 -0.32 7.89 12.97
N GLY A 87 -1.32 7.53 13.77
CA GLY A 87 -2.27 8.51 14.32
C GLY A 87 -1.61 9.59 15.16
N LEU A 88 -0.59 9.25 15.97
CA LEU A 88 0.17 10.22 16.75
C LEU A 88 1.00 11.15 15.86
N VAL A 89 1.67 10.65 14.83
CA VAL A 89 2.41 11.47 13.86
C VAL A 89 1.46 12.43 13.15
N LEU A 90 0.29 11.97 12.69
CA LEU A 90 -0.72 12.84 12.10
C LEU A 90 -1.21 13.90 13.08
N THR A 91 -1.45 13.56 14.35
CA THR A 91 -1.85 14.53 15.38
C THR A 91 -0.76 15.57 15.61
N ALA A 92 0.49 15.15 15.73
CA ALA A 92 1.62 16.07 15.89
C ALA A 92 1.76 17.00 14.66
N THR A 93 1.60 16.46 13.44
CA THR A 93 1.64 17.27 12.22
C THR A 93 0.45 18.24 12.14
N ALA A 94 -0.73 17.87 12.63
CA ALA A 94 -1.89 18.76 12.68
C ALA A 94 -1.67 19.99 13.57
N LEU A 95 -0.89 19.84 14.65
CA LEU A 95 -0.53 20.92 15.58
C LEU A 95 0.66 21.75 15.09
N GLY A 96 1.46 21.22 14.17
CA GLY A 96 2.69 21.84 13.65
C GLY A 96 2.50 23.28 13.19
N PRO A 97 1.52 23.60 12.33
CA PRO A 97 1.28 24.97 11.86
C PRO A 97 1.01 25.99 12.95
N ALA A 98 0.34 25.55 14.03
CA ALA A 98 0.03 26.43 15.18
C ALA A 98 1.25 26.72 16.05
N VAL A 99 2.27 25.83 16.03
CA VAL A 99 3.44 25.94 16.93
C VAL A 99 4.65 26.54 16.20
N VAL A 100 4.89 26.17 14.94
CA VAL A 100 6.12 26.53 14.21
C VAL A 100 5.84 27.57 13.11
N GLY A 101 4.58 27.78 12.75
CA GLY A 101 4.19 28.54 11.56
C GLY A 101 4.35 27.71 10.27
N ALA A 102 3.39 27.84 9.35
CA ALA A 102 3.37 27.06 8.11
C ALA A 102 4.09 27.74 6.93
N ASP A 103 4.57 28.96 7.11
CA ASP A 103 4.89 29.86 5.99
C ASP A 103 6.29 29.66 5.40
N THR A 104 7.13 28.81 5.97
CA THR A 104 8.44 28.53 5.43
C THR A 104 8.44 27.26 4.56
N SER A 105 9.22 27.25 3.47
CA SER A 105 9.39 26.07 2.63
C SER A 105 9.92 24.87 3.42
N GLY A 106 10.77 25.10 4.42
CA GLY A 106 11.27 24.06 5.32
C GLY A 106 10.18 23.44 6.20
N ALA A 107 9.27 24.23 6.74
CA ALA A 107 8.14 23.74 7.53
C ALA A 107 7.21 22.88 6.66
N ARG A 108 6.87 23.35 5.45
CA ARG A 108 6.05 22.58 4.49
C ARG A 108 6.70 21.26 4.10
N ALA A 109 7.99 21.24 3.80
CA ALA A 109 8.72 20.02 3.50
C ALA A 109 8.76 19.05 4.69
N GLY A 110 8.92 19.56 5.92
CA GLY A 110 8.86 18.79 7.16
C GLY A 110 7.49 18.15 7.38
N MET A 111 6.41 18.91 7.17
CA MET A 111 5.04 18.40 7.25
C MET A 111 4.78 17.33 6.17
N ALA A 112 5.17 17.58 4.91
CA ALA A 112 5.05 16.62 3.83
C ALA A 112 5.81 15.32 4.13
N SER A 113 7.02 15.43 4.70
CA SER A 113 7.84 14.31 5.17
C SER A 113 7.11 13.49 6.24
N SER A 114 6.58 14.15 7.26
CA SER A 114 5.87 13.50 8.37
C SER A 114 4.62 12.78 7.90
N LEU A 115 3.81 13.42 7.04
CA LEU A 115 2.61 12.83 6.45
C LEU A 115 2.97 11.62 5.56
N ALA A 116 3.99 11.75 4.71
CA ALA A 116 4.40 10.67 3.82
C ALA A 116 4.97 9.48 4.59
N LEU A 117 5.76 9.70 5.64
CA LEU A 117 6.26 8.65 6.54
C LEU A 117 5.11 7.90 7.21
N ALA A 118 4.13 8.62 7.74
CA ALA A 118 2.94 8.05 8.35
C ALA A 118 2.14 7.22 7.33
N MET A 119 1.93 7.74 6.11
CA MET A 119 1.22 7.02 5.05
C MET A 119 1.98 5.78 4.57
N GLY A 120 3.30 5.83 4.49
CA GLY A 120 4.13 4.65 4.20
C GLY A 120 3.98 3.54 5.22
N ALA A 121 4.03 3.89 6.51
CA ALA A 121 3.81 2.95 7.61
C ALA A 121 2.39 2.37 7.60
N GLN A 122 1.37 3.22 7.35
CA GLN A 122 -0.02 2.78 7.20
C GLN A 122 -0.20 1.82 6.02
N ALA A 123 0.38 2.14 4.87
CA ALA A 123 0.29 1.31 3.66
C ALA A 123 0.93 -0.07 3.86
N ALA A 124 2.12 -0.13 4.47
CA ALA A 124 2.80 -1.39 4.78
C ALA A 124 2.01 -2.22 5.80
N THR A 125 1.42 -1.60 6.82
CA THR A 125 0.56 -2.28 7.81
C THR A 125 -0.71 -2.82 7.15
N ALA A 126 -1.38 -2.04 6.30
CA ALA A 126 -2.55 -2.47 5.54
C ALA A 126 -2.24 -3.66 4.62
N ARG A 127 -1.06 -3.63 3.97
CA ARG A 127 -0.56 -4.73 3.15
C ARG A 127 -0.31 -6.01 3.97
N HIS A 128 0.29 -5.89 5.16
CA HIS A 128 0.50 -7.04 6.07
C HIS A 128 -0.82 -7.68 6.49
N LEU A 129 -1.84 -6.88 6.74
CA LEU A 129 -3.18 -7.37 7.09
C LEU A 129 -3.89 -8.10 5.95
N ALA A 130 -3.29 -8.14 4.75
CA ALA A 130 -3.72 -8.88 3.58
C ALA A 130 -5.22 -8.71 3.24
N VAL A 131 -5.75 -7.52 3.45
CA VAL A 131 -7.12 -7.20 3.05
C VAL A 131 -7.15 -7.07 1.53
N LYS A 132 -7.55 -8.13 0.84
CA LYS A 132 -7.72 -8.14 -0.62
C LYS A 132 -8.59 -6.96 -1.04
N ASP A 133 -8.17 -6.27 -2.11
CA ASP A 133 -8.90 -5.17 -2.76
C ASP A 133 -9.04 -3.86 -1.94
N VAL A 134 -8.29 -3.67 -0.85
CA VAL A 134 -8.34 -2.45 -0.02
C VAL A 134 -6.93 -1.94 0.31
N THR A 135 -6.03 -1.98 -0.65
CA THR A 135 -4.77 -1.26 -0.50
C THR A 135 -4.93 0.15 -1.06
N THR A 136 -4.63 1.14 -0.23
CA THR A 136 -4.74 2.58 -0.54
C THR A 136 -3.91 3.02 -1.76
N VAL A 137 -3.07 2.14 -2.28
CA VAL A 137 -2.10 2.40 -3.37
C VAL A 137 -2.63 1.98 -4.75
N VAL A 138 -3.87 1.43 -4.85
CA VAL A 138 -4.28 0.73 -6.09
C VAL A 138 -5.62 1.25 -6.63
N VAL A 139 -5.83 2.58 -6.62
CA VAL A 139 -7.04 3.16 -7.22
C VAL A 139 -7.15 2.76 -8.69
N THR A 140 -6.06 2.84 -9.44
CA THR A 140 -6.05 2.47 -10.87
C THR A 140 -6.40 1.01 -11.09
N SER A 141 -5.79 0.07 -10.37
CA SER A 141 -6.12 -1.36 -10.50
C SER A 141 -7.51 -1.68 -9.96
N THR A 142 -7.98 -0.95 -8.96
CA THR A 142 -9.34 -1.05 -8.42
C THR A 142 -10.37 -0.60 -9.47
N LEU A 143 -10.13 0.54 -10.13
CA LEU A 143 -10.98 1.03 -11.22
C LEU A 143 -10.95 0.10 -12.44
N THR A 144 -9.75 -0.35 -12.84
CA THR A 144 -9.60 -1.32 -13.92
C THR A 144 -10.35 -2.62 -13.60
N GLY A 145 -10.19 -3.16 -12.40
CA GLY A 145 -10.91 -4.36 -11.98
C GLY A 145 -12.42 -4.14 -11.85
N LEU A 146 -12.86 -2.94 -11.44
CA LEU A 146 -14.29 -2.60 -11.39
C LEU A 146 -14.89 -2.59 -12.80
N ALA A 147 -14.20 -2.01 -13.77
CA ALA A 147 -14.65 -1.96 -15.16
C ALA A 147 -14.56 -3.33 -15.85
N ALA A 148 -13.41 -4.01 -15.73
CA ALA A 148 -13.17 -5.29 -16.40
C ALA A 148 -14.04 -6.43 -15.84
N ASP A 149 -14.34 -6.44 -14.54
CA ASP A 149 -15.19 -7.45 -13.89
C ASP A 149 -16.68 -7.05 -13.88
N SER A 150 -17.05 -5.89 -14.43
CA SER A 150 -18.44 -5.41 -14.53
C SER A 150 -19.26 -6.26 -15.51
N ARG A 151 -20.58 -6.00 -15.54
CA ARG A 151 -21.48 -6.63 -16.53
C ARG A 151 -21.12 -6.26 -17.98
N LEU A 152 -20.44 -5.13 -18.19
CA LEU A 152 -19.93 -4.71 -19.50
C LEU A 152 -18.62 -5.42 -19.88
N GLY A 153 -17.93 -6.01 -18.93
CA GLY A 153 -16.70 -6.79 -19.12
C GLY A 153 -16.92 -8.29 -18.92
N ALA A 154 -16.11 -8.89 -18.04
CA ALA A 154 -16.11 -10.35 -17.83
C ALA A 154 -17.23 -10.87 -16.91
N ALA A 155 -18.14 -10.04 -16.43
CA ALA A 155 -19.29 -10.37 -15.57
C ALA A 155 -18.95 -11.18 -14.29
N ARG A 156 -17.72 -11.05 -13.77
CA ARG A 156 -17.24 -11.80 -12.60
C ARG A 156 -17.72 -11.24 -11.26
N GLY A 157 -18.27 -10.04 -11.19
CA GLY A 157 -19.01 -9.37 -10.10
C GLY A 157 -18.50 -9.45 -8.66
N ARG A 158 -17.51 -10.28 -8.36
CA ARG A 158 -17.01 -10.49 -7.00
C ARG A 158 -16.18 -9.30 -6.52
N GLY A 159 -16.60 -8.70 -5.41
CA GLY A 159 -15.85 -7.59 -4.78
C GLY A 159 -16.13 -6.21 -5.38
N ALA A 160 -17.05 -6.07 -6.35
CA ALA A 160 -17.37 -4.79 -6.97
C ALA A 160 -17.81 -3.73 -5.92
N LEU A 161 -18.69 -4.07 -5.00
CA LEU A 161 -19.16 -3.16 -3.95
C LEU A 161 -18.02 -2.64 -3.07
N ARG A 162 -17.08 -3.52 -2.67
CA ARG A 162 -15.93 -3.13 -1.86
C ARG A 162 -14.98 -2.20 -2.63
N ARG A 163 -14.75 -2.47 -3.92
CA ARG A 163 -13.93 -1.63 -4.80
C ARG A 163 -14.57 -0.26 -5.02
N THR A 164 -15.87 -0.22 -5.32
CA THR A 164 -16.62 1.02 -5.44
C THR A 164 -16.58 1.83 -4.14
N ALA A 165 -16.79 1.17 -2.99
CA ALA A 165 -16.70 1.82 -1.70
C ALA A 165 -15.31 2.40 -1.41
N ALA A 166 -14.23 1.71 -1.80
CA ALA A 166 -12.87 2.22 -1.63
C ALA A 166 -12.63 3.48 -2.48
N VAL A 167 -13.05 3.47 -3.75
CA VAL A 167 -12.92 4.64 -4.62
C VAL A 167 -13.79 5.80 -4.11
N ALA A 168 -15.04 5.53 -3.73
CA ALA A 168 -15.93 6.55 -3.18
C ALA A 168 -15.38 7.17 -1.89
N LEU A 169 -14.76 6.36 -1.02
CA LEU A 169 -14.18 6.84 0.24
C LEU A 169 -12.93 7.68 0.03
N ILE A 170 -12.08 7.36 -0.96
CA ILE A 170 -10.92 8.21 -1.24
C ILE A 170 -11.36 9.56 -1.81
N VAL A 171 -12.36 9.57 -2.70
CA VAL A 171 -12.94 10.81 -3.24
C VAL A 171 -13.61 11.63 -2.13
N ALA A 172 -14.41 11.00 -1.28
CA ALA A 172 -15.06 11.65 -0.15
C ALA A 172 -14.03 12.19 0.85
N GLY A 173 -12.95 11.45 1.11
CA GLY A 173 -11.83 11.88 1.94
C GLY A 173 -11.12 13.10 1.36
N ALA A 174 -10.81 13.08 0.07
CA ALA A 174 -10.18 14.22 -0.61
C ALA A 174 -11.10 15.46 -0.61
N ALA A 175 -12.39 15.29 -0.85
CA ALA A 175 -13.36 16.39 -0.77
C ALA A 175 -13.47 16.96 0.65
N ALA A 176 -13.57 16.12 1.66
CA ALA A 176 -13.58 16.54 3.07
C ALA A 176 -12.27 17.25 3.46
N GLY A 177 -11.12 16.72 3.04
CA GLY A 177 -9.82 17.34 3.25
C GLY A 177 -9.73 18.72 2.60
N ALA A 178 -10.18 18.84 1.35
CA ALA A 178 -10.20 20.11 0.65
C ALA A 178 -11.10 21.15 1.30
N LEU A 179 -12.29 20.75 1.78
CA LEU A 179 -13.20 21.65 2.50
C LEU A 179 -12.60 22.11 3.84
N LEU A 180 -12.02 21.19 4.61
CA LEU A 180 -11.38 21.51 5.89
C LEU A 180 -10.15 22.43 5.70
N CYS A 181 -9.40 22.26 4.61
CA CYS A 181 -8.28 23.13 4.25
C CYS A 181 -8.70 24.57 3.97
N GLN A 182 -9.97 24.82 3.62
CA GLN A 182 -10.48 26.19 3.46
C GLN A 182 -10.57 26.94 4.80
N VAL A 183 -10.77 26.18 5.89
CA VAL A 183 -10.83 26.74 7.25
C VAL A 183 -9.43 26.74 7.88
N HIS A 184 -8.80 25.57 7.97
CA HIS A 184 -7.46 25.40 8.51
C HIS A 184 -6.90 24.02 8.15
N GLU A 185 -5.69 23.95 7.63
CA GLU A 185 -5.04 22.70 7.21
C GLU A 185 -4.84 21.70 8.36
N GLY A 186 -4.57 22.19 9.57
CA GLY A 186 -4.45 21.35 10.78
C GLY A 186 -5.74 20.61 11.11
N LEU A 187 -6.92 21.19 10.84
CA LEU A 187 -8.21 20.50 11.05
C LEU A 187 -8.37 19.30 10.10
N ALA A 188 -7.91 19.44 8.87
CA ALA A 188 -7.96 18.35 7.91
C ALA A 188 -7.08 17.17 8.37
N VAL A 189 -5.84 17.45 8.77
CA VAL A 189 -4.92 16.42 9.28
C VAL A 189 -5.43 15.81 10.59
N ALA A 190 -6.00 16.63 11.50
CA ALA A 190 -6.61 16.15 12.74
C ALA A 190 -7.79 15.20 12.48
N ALA A 191 -8.63 15.50 11.49
CA ALA A 191 -9.73 14.60 11.09
C ALA A 191 -9.19 13.25 10.60
N ALA A 192 -8.13 13.24 9.78
CA ALA A 192 -7.47 12.01 9.36
C ALA A 192 -6.88 11.23 10.55
N ALA A 193 -6.23 11.93 11.48
CA ALA A 193 -5.68 11.35 12.71
C ALA A 193 -6.78 10.66 13.55
N CYS A 194 -7.91 11.34 13.75
CA CYS A 194 -9.07 10.78 14.47
C CYS A 194 -9.57 9.48 13.83
N VAL A 195 -9.68 9.44 12.50
CA VAL A 195 -10.11 8.24 11.78
C VAL A 195 -9.11 7.10 11.98
N VAL A 196 -7.80 7.36 11.86
CA VAL A 196 -6.77 6.33 12.05
C VAL A 196 -6.77 5.81 13.49
N LEU A 197 -6.85 6.70 14.48
CA LEU A 197 -6.90 6.32 15.90
C LEU A 197 -8.17 5.55 16.24
N ALA A 198 -9.33 5.93 15.69
CA ALA A 198 -10.57 5.17 15.86
C ALA A 198 -10.46 3.75 15.26
N VAL A 199 -9.88 3.61 14.07
CA VAL A 199 -9.63 2.29 13.46
C VAL A 199 -8.68 1.46 14.32
N THR A 200 -7.64 2.09 14.88
CA THR A 200 -6.69 1.42 15.78
C THR A 200 -7.38 0.92 17.04
N ALA A 201 -8.19 1.77 17.69
CA ALA A 201 -8.91 1.42 18.90
C ALA A 201 -9.93 0.28 18.67
N LEU A 202 -10.69 0.35 17.57
CA LEU A 202 -11.64 -0.70 17.19
C LEU A 202 -10.95 -2.01 16.85
N GLY A 203 -9.84 -1.94 16.11
CA GLY A 203 -9.05 -3.12 15.75
C GLY A 203 -8.44 -3.81 16.96
N SER A 204 -7.93 -3.04 17.93
CA SER A 204 -7.36 -3.56 19.17
C SER A 204 -8.42 -4.24 20.06
N ARG A 205 -9.66 -3.74 20.05
CA ARG A 205 -10.77 -4.33 20.79
C ARG A 205 -11.30 -5.61 20.14
N ALA A 206 -11.26 -5.69 18.82
CA ALA A 206 -11.74 -6.85 18.07
C ALA A 206 -10.71 -7.99 17.99
N ALA A 207 -9.44 -7.73 18.31
CA ALA A 207 -8.42 -8.76 18.37
C ALA A 207 -8.71 -9.66 19.60
N PRO A 208 -8.82 -11.00 19.43
CA PRO A 208 -8.92 -11.88 20.59
C PRO A 208 -7.69 -11.67 21.46
N ALA A 209 -7.91 -11.47 22.76
CA ALA A 209 -6.84 -11.44 23.74
C ALA A 209 -6.03 -12.74 23.55
N THR A 210 -4.80 -12.64 23.09
CA THR A 210 -3.86 -13.76 23.16
C THR A 210 -3.56 -13.97 24.64
N THR A 211 -4.45 -14.70 25.30
CA THR A 211 -4.19 -15.28 26.59
C THR A 211 -3.03 -16.22 26.34
N GLY A 212 -1.83 -15.85 26.81
CA GLY A 212 -0.67 -16.73 26.88
C GLY A 212 -1.01 -17.90 27.80
N ALA A 213 -1.70 -18.88 27.25
CA ALA A 213 -1.73 -20.20 27.88
C ALA A 213 -0.37 -20.83 27.55
N PRO A 214 0.45 -21.15 28.56
CA PRO A 214 1.61 -21.99 28.33
C PRO A 214 1.09 -23.30 27.77
N SER A 215 1.56 -23.68 26.59
CA SER A 215 1.31 -24.98 25.99
C SER A 215 1.96 -26.04 26.94
N THR A 216 1.19 -26.51 27.89
CA THR A 216 1.47 -27.79 28.56
C THR A 216 1.04 -28.89 27.60
N ALA A 217 1.87 -29.14 26.59
CA ALA A 217 1.83 -30.39 25.89
C ALA A 217 2.32 -31.46 26.86
N PRO A 218 1.54 -32.52 27.10
CA PRO A 218 2.05 -33.63 27.91
C PRO A 218 3.23 -34.28 27.19
N PRO A 219 4.25 -34.72 27.93
CA PRO A 219 5.40 -35.38 27.33
C PRO A 219 4.94 -36.65 26.61
N THR A 220 5.14 -36.66 25.29
CA THR A 220 4.92 -37.84 24.45
C THR A 220 5.83 -38.97 24.96
N ALA A 221 5.22 -40.05 25.46
CA ALA A 221 5.93 -41.28 25.82
C ALA A 221 6.66 -41.87 24.60
N PRO A 222 7.81 -42.47 24.76
CA PRO A 222 8.58 -43.04 23.68
C PRO A 222 7.82 -44.23 23.06
N ALA A 223 7.52 -44.16 21.78
CA ALA A 223 7.00 -45.27 21.02
C ALA A 223 8.08 -46.32 20.89
N THR A 224 7.86 -47.44 21.53
CA THR A 224 8.62 -48.69 21.39
C THR A 224 8.62 -49.15 19.94
N ALA A 225 9.81 -49.37 19.42
CA ALA A 225 10.06 -50.00 18.15
C ALA A 225 9.45 -51.40 18.10
N SER A 226 8.70 -51.68 17.04
CA SER A 226 8.49 -53.08 16.61
C SER A 226 8.91 -53.19 15.14
N SER A 227 10.03 -53.88 15.00
CA SER A 227 10.60 -54.38 13.77
C SER A 227 9.67 -55.39 13.12
N THR A 228 9.34 -55.23 11.84
CA THR A 228 9.15 -56.41 10.94
C THR A 228 9.25 -55.87 9.49
N ALA A 229 10.36 -56.19 8.84
CA ALA A 229 10.41 -56.30 7.38
C ALA A 229 9.90 -57.71 6.96
N PRO A 230 9.41 -57.86 5.73
CA PRO A 230 10.23 -58.42 4.67
C PRO A 230 9.98 -57.79 3.27
N ALA A 231 11.04 -57.51 2.55
CA ALA A 231 11.62 -58.22 1.41
C ALA A 231 10.79 -58.33 0.14
N MET A 232 11.40 -57.77 -0.93
CA MET A 232 11.40 -58.22 -2.33
C MET A 232 10.17 -58.00 -3.20
N ALA A 233 10.31 -57.13 -4.22
CA ALA A 233 10.36 -57.59 -5.61
C ALA A 233 10.75 -56.48 -6.56
N SER A 234 11.75 -56.74 -7.33
CA SER A 234 12.25 -56.10 -8.51
C SER A 234 11.23 -56.15 -9.64
N SER A 235 11.19 -55.12 -10.52
CA SER A 235 11.11 -55.32 -11.97
C SER A 235 11.13 -54.00 -12.72
N THR A 236 12.20 -53.77 -13.43
CA THR A 236 12.35 -53.46 -14.86
C THR A 236 11.77 -52.13 -15.39
N ALA A 237 12.69 -51.25 -15.77
CA ALA A 237 12.52 -50.27 -16.83
C ALA A 237 12.38 -50.99 -18.21
N PRO A 238 11.85 -50.28 -19.23
CA PRO A 238 12.77 -49.88 -20.26
C PRO A 238 12.59 -48.47 -20.81
N SER A 239 13.73 -47.91 -21.14
CA SER A 239 14.16 -46.95 -22.12
C SER A 239 13.53 -47.10 -23.52
N THR A 240 13.21 -45.97 -24.16
CA THR A 240 13.43 -45.62 -25.58
C THR A 240 12.98 -44.15 -25.72
N ALA A 241 13.83 -43.21 -25.98
CA ALA A 241 14.55 -42.73 -27.15
C ALA A 241 13.67 -42.43 -28.38
N SER A 242 13.74 -41.18 -28.81
CA SER A 242 13.85 -40.65 -30.19
C SER A 242 13.19 -39.29 -30.28
N SER A 243 13.91 -38.11 -30.30
CA SER A 243 14.55 -37.56 -31.51
C SER A 243 13.59 -37.33 -32.68
N THR A 244 13.25 -36.05 -32.90
CA THR A 244 13.30 -35.43 -34.23
C THR A 244 12.95 -33.93 -34.14
N ALA A 245 13.90 -33.05 -34.42
CA ALA A 245 13.67 -31.73 -35.00
C ALA A 245 13.58 -31.88 -36.53
N PRO A 246 12.95 -30.93 -37.23
CA PRO A 246 13.62 -30.21 -38.31
C PRO A 246 13.28 -28.72 -38.20
N SER A 247 14.21 -27.82 -38.23
CA SER A 247 15.00 -27.12 -39.25
C SER A 247 14.22 -26.63 -40.49
N THR A 248 14.45 -25.32 -40.71
CA THR A 248 14.45 -24.51 -41.95
C THR A 248 13.14 -23.99 -42.50
N ALA A 249 13.06 -22.64 -42.60
CA ALA A 249 13.15 -21.81 -43.81
C ALA A 249 12.78 -20.36 -43.39
N SER A 250 13.63 -19.37 -43.42
CA SER A 250 14.10 -18.55 -44.53
C SER A 250 12.98 -18.03 -45.44
N SER A 251 12.84 -16.71 -45.45
CA SER A 251 12.70 -15.86 -46.62
C SER A 251 11.90 -14.60 -46.42
N THR A 252 12.61 -13.49 -46.60
CA THR A 252 12.29 -12.34 -47.44
C THR A 252 11.34 -11.27 -46.90
N ALA A 253 11.94 -10.12 -46.54
CA ALA A 253 11.32 -8.82 -46.60
C ALA A 253 11.06 -8.36 -48.04
N PRO A 254 10.13 -7.43 -48.24
CA PRO A 254 10.45 -6.34 -49.12
C PRO A 254 10.27 -4.97 -48.46
N SER A 255 11.30 -4.16 -48.69
CA SER A 255 11.34 -2.72 -48.55
C SER A 255 10.24 -2.07 -49.39
N THR A 256 9.50 -1.12 -48.82
CA THR A 256 8.82 -0.14 -49.62
C THR A 256 9.14 1.26 -49.09
N VAL A 257 9.72 2.01 -50.00
CA VAL A 257 10.20 3.38 -49.97
C VAL A 257 9.05 4.36 -49.78
N LEU A 258 9.24 5.36 -48.94
CA LEU A 258 8.47 6.60 -48.84
C LEU A 258 8.82 7.54 -50.02
N PRO A 259 7.94 8.45 -50.37
CA PRO A 259 8.38 9.81 -50.69
C PRO A 259 7.74 10.85 -49.77
N ARG A 260 8.57 11.80 -49.39
CA ARG A 260 8.22 13.13 -48.92
C ARG A 260 7.78 14.03 -50.12
N PRO A 261 7.03 15.08 -49.94
CA PRO A 261 7.54 16.32 -49.35
C PRO A 261 6.87 16.74 -48.04
#